data_b77e6bc9d3e97efa0a826a29fcbaa888
#
_entry.id   b77e6bc9d3e97efa0a826a29fcbaa888
#
_cell.length_a   1.000
_cell.length_b   1.000
_cell.length_c   1.000
_cell.angle_alpha   90.00
_cell.angle_beta   90.00
_cell.angle_gamma   90.00
#
_symmetry.space_group_name_H-M   'P 1'
#
loop_
_entity.id
_entity.type
_entity.pdbx_description
1 polymer ?
#
loop_
_entity_poly.entity_id
_entity_poly.type
_entity_poly.pdbx_seq_one_letter_code
_entity_poly.pdbx_strand_id
1 'polypeptide(L)'
;MSKTPSNPALSQRSDMVVFLNGEYIPADQARVGIATHALSYGTGCFEGIRAYYNSERDQLYVFRALEHFQRLKRSCKIMNIDLPYTPEELVEQLVELLRRNDFHENCYIRPFAYKSDEIIGVKLNDLTDHYTMFAMPMGDYISTAGLRCLVSSWRRVDDNMIPARAKISGAYVNSAFAKSEALMNGCDEAIMLTAEGHVSEGSAENIFLVVGNEMITPPPSENILQGITRDTVMELARRELEMLTRERVIDRTELYTADEIFLTGTGAQIAPVVEVDHRSIGTGVVGKVGGSLMSLYGDIVRGRREEYMHWLTPVFDKKPAASNGSNGHVASNGLNGSNGAKTKRGKQTTEA
;
A
#
# COMPACT_ATOMS: atom_id res chain seq x y z
N MET A 1 25.23 9.93 0.17
CA MET A 1 23.82 9.85 -0.30
C MET A 1 23.81 9.75 -1.81
N SER A 2 23.62 8.57 -2.36
CA SER A 2 23.43 8.36 -3.80
C SER A 2 22.04 8.95 -4.15
N LYS A 3 22.01 9.97 -5.00
CA LYS A 3 20.76 10.47 -5.57
C LYS A 3 20.19 9.34 -6.44
N THR A 4 19.13 8.70 -5.98
CA THR A 4 18.29 7.86 -6.86
C THR A 4 17.92 8.70 -8.08
N PRO A 5 17.96 8.17 -9.32
CA PRO A 5 17.53 8.91 -10.48
C PRO A 5 16.10 9.41 -10.22
N SER A 6 15.91 10.72 -10.29
CA SER A 6 14.61 11.33 -10.03
C SER A 6 13.66 10.95 -11.17
N ASN A 7 12.74 10.02 -10.92
CA ASN A 7 11.58 9.89 -11.79
C ASN A 7 10.92 11.28 -11.94
N PRO A 8 10.45 11.65 -13.13
CA PRO A 8 9.77 12.91 -13.31
C PRO A 8 8.59 13.02 -12.35
N ALA A 9 8.32 14.22 -11.85
CA ALA A 9 7.18 14.45 -10.96
C ALA A 9 5.88 14.02 -11.65
N LEU A 10 4.94 13.47 -10.88
CA LEU A 10 3.65 13.01 -11.41
C LEU A 10 2.96 14.09 -12.26
N SER A 11 3.05 15.34 -11.85
CA SER A 11 2.51 16.50 -12.57
C SER A 11 3.17 16.79 -13.93
N GLN A 12 4.22 16.05 -14.30
CA GLN A 12 4.92 16.14 -15.58
C GLN A 12 4.70 14.89 -16.46
N ARG A 13 3.88 13.94 -15.97
CA ARG A 13 3.64 12.63 -16.59
C ARG A 13 2.31 12.63 -17.36
N SER A 14 2.35 13.03 -18.64
CA SER A 14 1.20 12.91 -19.55
C SER A 14 0.88 11.45 -19.94
N ASP A 15 1.84 10.56 -19.73
CA ASP A 15 1.75 9.11 -19.96
C ASP A 15 1.06 8.37 -18.80
N MET A 16 0.81 9.03 -17.68
CA MET A 16 0.12 8.45 -16.53
C MET A 16 -1.30 9.00 -16.38
N VAL A 17 -2.18 8.14 -15.89
CA VAL A 17 -3.59 8.48 -15.62
C VAL A 17 -3.81 8.56 -14.11
N VAL A 18 -4.61 9.53 -13.68
CA VAL A 18 -5.11 9.67 -12.31
C VAL A 18 -6.63 9.72 -12.32
N PHE A 19 -7.24 9.36 -11.20
CA PHE A 19 -8.67 9.55 -10.98
C PHE A 19 -8.89 10.87 -10.24
N LEU A 20 -9.73 11.74 -10.76
CA LEU A 20 -10.09 13.02 -10.15
C LEU A 20 -11.58 13.27 -10.29
N ASN A 21 -12.32 13.28 -9.16
CA ASN A 21 -13.73 13.63 -9.07
C ASN A 21 -14.65 12.91 -10.09
N GLY A 22 -14.49 11.59 -10.25
CA GLY A 22 -15.31 10.78 -11.13
C GLY A 22 -14.71 10.51 -12.52
N GLU A 23 -13.59 11.15 -12.87
CA GLU A 23 -12.97 11.03 -14.18
C GLU A 23 -11.53 10.51 -14.11
N TYR A 24 -11.13 9.76 -15.15
CA TYR A 24 -9.74 9.36 -15.38
C TYR A 24 -9.10 10.33 -16.36
N ILE A 25 -8.15 11.13 -15.88
CA ILE A 25 -7.49 12.17 -16.67
C ILE A 25 -5.97 11.99 -16.67
N PRO A 26 -5.25 12.55 -17.67
CA PRO A 26 -3.79 12.60 -17.64
C PRO A 26 -3.26 13.30 -16.38
N ALA A 27 -2.22 12.76 -15.77
CA ALA A 27 -1.69 13.26 -14.49
C ALA A 27 -1.17 14.72 -14.59
N ASP A 28 -0.66 15.13 -15.74
CA ASP A 28 -0.23 16.50 -15.99
C ASP A 28 -1.38 17.52 -16.10
N GLN A 29 -2.63 17.05 -16.20
CA GLN A 29 -3.84 17.89 -16.20
C GLN A 29 -4.50 17.95 -14.82
N ALA A 30 -4.17 17.06 -13.90
CA ALA A 30 -4.71 17.06 -12.54
C ALA A 30 -4.19 18.26 -11.74
N ARG A 31 -5.09 19.19 -11.39
CA ARG A 31 -4.75 20.42 -10.65
C ARG A 31 -5.75 20.67 -9.55
N VAL A 32 -5.26 21.28 -8.49
CA VAL A 32 -6.08 21.88 -7.42
C VAL A 32 -5.68 23.34 -7.24
N GLY A 33 -6.63 24.19 -6.88
CA GLY A 33 -6.37 25.61 -6.66
C GLY A 33 -5.48 25.84 -5.43
N ILE A 34 -4.68 26.91 -5.46
CA ILE A 34 -3.77 27.24 -4.35
C ILE A 34 -4.50 27.65 -3.08
N ALA A 35 -5.75 28.08 -3.17
CA ALA A 35 -6.60 28.46 -2.04
C ALA A 35 -7.45 27.29 -1.51
N THR A 36 -7.29 26.07 -2.04
CA THR A 36 -7.99 24.87 -1.60
C THR A 36 -7.88 24.70 -0.09
N HIS A 37 -9.01 24.53 0.59
CA HIS A 37 -9.11 24.44 2.04
C HIS A 37 -8.20 23.35 2.62
N ALA A 38 -8.16 22.17 1.99
CA ALA A 38 -7.29 21.10 2.42
C ALA A 38 -5.79 21.44 2.32
N LEU A 39 -5.38 22.25 1.35
CA LEU A 39 -3.99 22.72 1.22
C LEU A 39 -3.62 23.68 2.36
N SER A 40 -4.54 24.57 2.74
CA SER A 40 -4.31 25.56 3.80
C SER A 40 -4.41 24.98 5.22
N TYR A 41 -5.31 24.02 5.44
CA TYR A 41 -5.69 23.55 6.79
C TYR A 41 -5.51 22.04 7.02
N GLY A 42 -5.01 21.30 6.04
CA GLY A 42 -4.80 19.86 6.18
C GLY A 42 -6.09 19.02 6.29
N THR A 43 -7.23 19.57 5.82
CA THR A 43 -8.56 18.98 5.95
C THR A 43 -8.84 17.94 4.86
N GLY A 44 -8.11 16.85 4.93
CA GLY A 44 -8.28 15.70 4.05
C GLY A 44 -7.90 14.40 4.73
N CYS A 45 -8.43 13.30 4.19
CA CYS A 45 -8.12 11.93 4.59
C CYS A 45 -7.51 11.18 3.42
N PHE A 46 -6.54 10.32 3.70
CA PHE A 46 -5.92 9.55 2.64
C PHE A 46 -5.69 8.08 3.03
N GLU A 47 -5.40 7.28 2.03
CA GLU A 47 -4.89 5.94 2.21
C GLU A 47 -3.53 5.77 1.55
N GLY A 48 -2.78 4.80 2.02
CA GLY A 48 -1.61 4.26 1.35
C GLY A 48 -1.87 2.79 1.08
N ILE A 49 -1.95 2.43 -0.19
CA ILE A 49 -2.21 1.07 -0.65
C ILE A 49 -1.03 0.62 -1.49
N ARG A 50 -0.67 -0.66 -1.42
CA ARG A 50 0.35 -1.21 -2.32
C ARG A 50 -0.23 -2.28 -3.21
N ALA A 51 0.28 -2.31 -4.43
CA ALA A 51 0.13 -3.42 -5.33
C ALA A 51 1.50 -4.03 -5.64
N TYR A 52 1.52 -5.36 -5.71
CA TYR A 52 2.75 -6.16 -5.86
C TYR A 52 2.66 -6.99 -7.14
N TYR A 53 3.66 -6.84 -7.98
CA TYR A 53 3.74 -7.56 -9.24
C TYR A 53 4.36 -8.95 -9.06
N ASN A 54 3.68 -9.94 -9.59
CA ASN A 54 4.17 -11.31 -9.70
C ASN A 54 4.48 -11.59 -11.16
N SER A 55 5.77 -11.63 -11.52
CA SER A 55 6.23 -11.85 -12.89
C SER A 55 5.97 -13.28 -13.40
N GLU A 56 5.85 -14.27 -12.51
CA GLU A 56 5.55 -15.66 -12.87
C GLU A 56 4.10 -15.83 -13.35
N ARG A 57 3.18 -15.05 -12.76
CA ARG A 57 1.75 -15.06 -13.07
C ARG A 57 1.34 -13.92 -14.01
N ASP A 58 2.26 -13.03 -14.37
CA ASP A 58 2.00 -11.78 -15.10
C ASP A 58 0.80 -11.04 -14.50
N GLN A 59 0.83 -10.86 -13.17
CA GLN A 59 -0.30 -10.32 -12.42
C GLN A 59 0.13 -9.31 -11.37
N LEU A 60 -0.58 -8.20 -11.30
CA LEU A 60 -0.46 -7.21 -10.25
C LEU A 60 -1.55 -7.46 -9.21
N TYR A 61 -1.17 -7.64 -7.93
CA TYR A 61 -2.09 -7.89 -6.83
C TYR A 61 -2.16 -6.69 -5.90
N VAL A 62 -3.34 -6.12 -5.70
CA VAL A 62 -3.57 -5.10 -4.66
C VAL A 62 -3.82 -5.81 -3.34
N PHE A 63 -3.05 -5.46 -2.32
CA PHE A 63 -3.16 -6.07 -1.00
C PHE A 63 -4.24 -5.40 -0.16
N ARG A 64 -5.25 -6.17 0.28
CA ARG A 64 -6.34 -5.78 1.20
C ARG A 64 -7.04 -4.46 0.81
N ALA A 65 -7.32 -4.30 -0.48
CA ALA A 65 -7.89 -3.07 -1.04
C ALA A 65 -9.20 -2.67 -0.35
N LEU A 66 -10.09 -3.63 -0.11
CA LEU A 66 -11.41 -3.38 0.50
C LEU A 66 -11.29 -2.77 1.90
N GLU A 67 -10.43 -3.33 2.74
CA GLU A 67 -10.23 -2.88 4.12
C GLU A 67 -9.59 -1.47 4.17
N HIS A 68 -8.73 -1.15 3.21
CA HIS A 68 -8.19 0.21 3.05
C HIS A 68 -9.31 1.20 2.73
N PHE A 69 -10.21 0.90 1.82
CA PHE A 69 -11.33 1.80 1.49
C PHE A 69 -12.38 1.86 2.60
N GLN A 70 -12.62 0.77 3.32
CA GLN A 70 -13.44 0.80 4.54
C GLN A 70 -12.83 1.75 5.59
N ARG A 71 -11.50 1.75 5.76
CA ARG A 71 -10.83 2.69 6.67
C ARG A 71 -10.89 4.12 6.16
N LEU A 72 -10.73 4.35 4.85
CA LEU A 72 -10.91 5.67 4.24
C LEU A 72 -12.31 6.22 4.54
N LYS A 73 -13.37 5.42 4.35
CA LYS A 73 -14.75 5.83 4.67
C LYS A 73 -14.92 6.19 6.15
N ARG A 74 -14.31 5.42 7.07
CA ARG A 74 -14.32 5.77 8.51
C ARG A 74 -13.59 7.08 8.79
N SER A 75 -12.44 7.30 8.15
CA SER A 75 -11.70 8.56 8.26
C SER A 75 -12.50 9.75 7.74
N CYS A 76 -13.15 9.59 6.59
CA CYS A 76 -14.02 10.60 6.00
C CYS A 76 -15.20 10.94 6.92
N LYS A 77 -15.83 9.94 7.55
CA LYS A 77 -16.91 10.15 8.51
C LYS A 77 -16.47 11.02 9.70
N ILE A 78 -15.25 10.79 10.23
CA ILE A 78 -14.69 11.60 11.35
C ILE A 78 -14.45 13.05 10.89
N MET A 79 -13.98 13.24 9.64
CA MET A 79 -13.67 14.57 9.08
C MET A 79 -14.87 15.27 8.43
N ASN A 80 -16.07 14.71 8.59
CA ASN A 80 -17.30 15.21 7.92
C ASN A 80 -17.10 15.41 6.41
N ILE A 81 -16.43 14.45 5.78
CA ILE A 81 -16.25 14.38 4.31
C ILE A 81 -17.26 13.40 3.75
N ASP A 82 -18.08 13.84 2.80
CA ASP A 82 -18.96 12.98 2.04
C ASP A 82 -18.19 12.38 0.83
N LEU A 83 -17.92 11.09 0.94
CA LEU A 83 -17.33 10.30 -0.16
C LEU A 83 -18.42 9.42 -0.76
N PRO A 84 -18.98 9.76 -1.94
CA PRO A 84 -20.24 9.18 -2.44
C PRO A 84 -20.12 7.74 -2.96
N TYR A 85 -18.97 7.12 -2.84
CA TYR A 85 -18.71 5.77 -3.32
C TYR A 85 -18.73 4.76 -2.17
N THR A 86 -19.18 3.54 -2.44
CA THR A 86 -18.99 2.39 -1.55
C THR A 86 -17.53 1.92 -1.56
N PRO A 87 -17.06 1.18 -0.54
CA PRO A 87 -15.71 0.61 -0.58
C PRO A 87 -15.47 -0.29 -1.79
N GLU A 88 -16.49 -1.04 -2.23
CA GLU A 88 -16.46 -1.94 -3.39
C GLU A 88 -16.28 -1.15 -4.70
N GLU A 89 -17.05 -0.06 -4.90
CA GLU A 89 -16.89 0.84 -6.05
C GLU A 89 -15.51 1.49 -6.08
N LEU A 90 -14.95 1.84 -4.92
CA LEU A 90 -13.59 2.38 -4.81
C LEU A 90 -12.52 1.34 -5.18
N VAL A 91 -12.76 0.05 -4.88
CA VAL A 91 -11.89 -1.05 -5.34
C VAL A 91 -11.96 -1.19 -6.85
N GLU A 92 -13.14 -1.12 -7.46
CA GLU A 92 -13.31 -1.18 -8.92
C GLU A 92 -12.59 0.00 -9.61
N GLN A 93 -12.75 1.22 -9.08
CA GLN A 93 -12.06 2.41 -9.57
C GLN A 93 -10.52 2.26 -9.45
N LEU A 94 -10.03 1.68 -8.36
CA LEU A 94 -8.60 1.41 -8.17
C LEU A 94 -8.08 0.41 -9.22
N VAL A 95 -8.78 -0.69 -9.43
CA VAL A 95 -8.39 -1.71 -10.42
C VAL A 95 -8.35 -1.10 -11.83
N GLU A 96 -9.35 -0.32 -12.19
CA GLU A 96 -9.41 0.37 -13.49
C GLU A 96 -8.26 1.40 -13.63
N LEU A 97 -7.94 2.16 -12.57
CA LEU A 97 -6.79 3.08 -12.56
C LEU A 97 -5.48 2.35 -12.85
N LEU A 98 -5.28 1.19 -12.21
CA LEU A 98 -4.06 0.40 -12.39
C LEU A 98 -3.99 -0.25 -13.77
N ARG A 99 -5.12 -0.69 -14.34
CA ARG A 99 -5.20 -1.21 -15.72
C ARG A 99 -4.84 -0.14 -16.75
N ARG A 100 -5.35 1.09 -16.58
CA ARG A 100 -5.03 2.22 -17.49
C ARG A 100 -3.58 2.63 -17.44
N ASN A 101 -2.91 2.46 -16.31
CA ASN A 101 -1.48 2.74 -16.16
C ASN A 101 -0.58 1.55 -16.52
N ASP A 102 -1.11 0.34 -16.65
CA ASP A 102 -0.45 -0.89 -17.10
C ASP A 102 0.87 -1.18 -16.37
N PHE A 103 0.84 -1.10 -15.03
CA PHE A 103 2.04 -1.32 -14.21
C PHE A 103 2.43 -2.81 -14.15
N HIS A 104 3.59 -3.16 -14.67
CA HIS A 104 4.25 -4.46 -14.52
C HIS A 104 5.38 -4.42 -13.47
N GLU A 105 5.19 -3.65 -12.44
CA GLU A 105 6.08 -3.49 -11.30
C GLU A 105 5.29 -3.14 -10.03
N ASN A 106 5.94 -3.23 -8.87
CA ASN A 106 5.30 -2.83 -7.61
C ASN A 106 4.95 -1.34 -7.65
N CYS A 107 3.76 -0.99 -7.18
CA CYS A 107 3.33 0.40 -7.13
C CYS A 107 2.67 0.77 -5.80
N TYR A 108 2.68 2.06 -5.52
CA TYR A 108 2.01 2.69 -4.39
C TYR A 108 0.83 3.50 -4.89
N ILE A 109 -0.31 3.34 -4.24
CA ILE A 109 -1.55 4.03 -4.58
C ILE A 109 -1.93 4.97 -3.45
N ARG A 110 -2.31 6.21 -3.78
CA ARG A 110 -2.74 7.26 -2.87
C ARG A 110 -4.16 7.70 -3.18
N PRO A 111 -5.19 7.10 -2.58
CA PRO A 111 -6.52 7.70 -2.50
C PRO A 111 -6.49 8.89 -1.54
N PHE A 112 -7.18 9.98 -1.88
CA PHE A 112 -7.26 11.19 -1.06
C PHE A 112 -8.63 11.85 -1.21
N ALA A 113 -9.37 11.98 -0.11
CA ALA A 113 -10.62 12.70 -0.01
C ALA A 113 -10.40 13.98 0.79
N TYR A 114 -10.94 15.14 0.34
CA TYR A 114 -10.56 16.41 0.91
C TYR A 114 -11.63 17.51 0.73
N LYS A 115 -11.59 18.51 1.62
CA LYS A 115 -12.37 19.74 1.47
C LYS A 115 -11.76 20.62 0.40
N SER A 116 -12.53 20.88 -0.67
CA SER A 116 -12.02 21.45 -1.92
C SER A 116 -12.30 22.93 -2.12
N ASP A 117 -13.18 23.53 -1.31
CA ASP A 117 -13.50 24.96 -1.46
C ASP A 117 -12.26 25.85 -1.35
N GLU A 118 -12.24 26.89 -2.15
CA GLU A 118 -11.18 27.92 -2.14
C GLU A 118 -11.60 29.09 -1.26
N ILE A 119 -11.62 28.87 0.05
CA ILE A 119 -12.03 29.88 1.04
C ILE A 119 -11.05 29.97 2.21
N ILE A 120 -11.06 31.14 2.88
CA ILE A 120 -10.39 31.35 4.15
C ILE A 120 -11.40 31.18 5.28
N GLY A 121 -11.15 30.25 6.20
CA GLY A 121 -12.02 29.99 7.36
C GLY A 121 -11.87 28.57 7.88
N VAL A 122 -11.73 28.42 9.20
CA VAL A 122 -11.48 27.13 9.88
C VAL A 122 -12.81 26.47 10.24
N LYS A 123 -13.37 25.66 9.34
CA LYS A 123 -14.59 24.86 9.59
C LYS A 123 -14.56 23.57 8.77
N LEU A 124 -15.41 22.62 9.10
CA LEU A 124 -15.60 21.38 8.31
C LEU A 124 -17.00 21.31 7.67
N ASN A 125 -17.93 22.14 8.12
CA ASN A 125 -19.32 22.14 7.68
C ASN A 125 -19.49 22.99 6.42
N ASP A 126 -20.50 22.65 5.60
CA ASP A 126 -20.90 23.41 4.41
C ASP A 126 -19.70 23.70 3.49
N LEU A 127 -18.91 22.68 3.23
CA LEU A 127 -17.80 22.67 2.28
C LEU A 127 -17.98 21.53 1.29
N THR A 128 -17.55 21.76 0.05
CA THR A 128 -17.54 20.77 -1.01
C THR A 128 -16.47 19.72 -0.77
N ASP A 129 -16.79 18.47 -1.01
CA ASP A 129 -15.89 17.35 -0.88
C ASP A 129 -15.45 16.84 -2.25
N HIS A 130 -14.16 16.66 -2.42
CA HIS A 130 -13.56 16.07 -3.61
C HIS A 130 -12.77 14.81 -3.27
N TYR A 131 -12.59 13.97 -4.30
CA TYR A 131 -11.82 12.74 -4.19
C TYR A 131 -10.88 12.57 -5.38
N THR A 132 -9.67 12.15 -5.10
CA THR A 132 -8.66 11.81 -6.10
C THR A 132 -7.92 10.54 -5.74
N MET A 133 -7.41 9.84 -6.74
CA MET A 133 -6.55 8.68 -6.56
C MET A 133 -5.47 8.66 -7.65
N PHE A 134 -4.23 8.45 -7.24
CA PHE A 134 -3.11 8.25 -8.16
C PHE A 134 -2.27 7.05 -7.74
N ALA A 135 -1.54 6.49 -8.68
CA ALA A 135 -0.57 5.43 -8.45
C ALA A 135 0.80 5.83 -8.99
N MET A 136 1.85 5.33 -8.35
CA MET A 136 3.24 5.55 -8.77
C MET A 136 4.05 4.27 -8.59
N PRO A 137 5.00 3.96 -9.47
CA PRO A 137 5.97 2.91 -9.24
C PRO A 137 6.67 3.10 -7.90
N MET A 138 6.77 2.04 -7.12
CA MET A 138 7.46 2.05 -5.83
C MET A 138 8.03 0.66 -5.55
N GLY A 139 9.34 0.54 -5.66
CA GLY A 139 10.07 -0.69 -5.32
C GLY A 139 10.00 -1.06 -3.84
N ASP A 140 10.69 -2.11 -3.44
CA ASP A 140 10.81 -2.49 -2.05
C ASP A 140 11.69 -1.48 -1.32
N TYR A 141 11.15 -0.89 -0.26
CA TYR A 141 11.73 0.25 0.46
C TYR A 141 12.55 -0.17 1.69
N ILE A 142 12.47 -1.45 2.09
CA ILE A 142 12.98 -1.92 3.38
C ILE A 142 14.44 -2.32 3.28
N SER A 143 15.25 -1.81 4.23
CA SER A 143 16.59 -2.34 4.50
C SER A 143 16.48 -3.72 5.15
N THR A 144 17.07 -4.75 4.53
CA THR A 144 17.20 -6.08 5.12
C THR A 144 18.18 -6.11 6.30
N ALA A 145 18.93 -5.03 6.53
CA ALA A 145 19.87 -4.90 7.62
C ALA A 145 19.24 -4.53 8.97
N GLY A 146 17.94 -4.18 8.96
CA GLY A 146 17.21 -3.65 10.13
C GLY A 146 17.36 -2.14 10.27
N LEU A 147 16.47 -1.54 11.07
CA LEU A 147 16.38 -0.09 11.29
C LEU A 147 17.02 0.29 12.64
N ARG A 148 17.61 1.48 12.68
CA ARG A 148 17.98 2.17 13.91
C ARG A 148 16.93 3.22 14.20
N CYS A 149 16.30 3.15 15.37
CA CYS A 149 15.22 4.04 15.76
C CYS A 149 15.65 4.98 16.90
N LEU A 150 15.03 6.15 16.93
CA LEU A 150 15.14 7.12 18.02
C LEU A 150 13.75 7.26 18.68
N VAL A 151 13.70 7.23 20.00
CA VAL A 151 12.49 7.67 20.72
C VAL A 151 12.45 9.20 20.66
N SER A 152 11.52 9.71 19.85
CA SER A 152 11.41 11.14 19.55
C SER A 152 11.02 11.97 20.79
N SER A 153 11.49 13.21 20.84
CA SER A 153 11.01 14.21 21.80
C SER A 153 9.58 14.66 21.49
N TRP A 154 9.12 14.54 20.23
CA TRP A 154 7.77 14.84 19.81
C TRP A 154 6.81 13.74 20.26
N ARG A 155 5.75 14.15 20.95
CA ARG A 155 4.68 13.24 21.40
C ARG A 155 3.66 13.03 20.31
N ARG A 156 3.05 11.84 20.29
CA ARG A 156 1.93 11.55 19.41
C ARG A 156 0.75 12.45 19.76
N VAL A 157 0.08 12.99 18.74
CA VAL A 157 -1.15 13.77 18.95
C VAL A 157 -2.23 12.90 19.58
N ASP A 158 -2.90 13.43 20.58
CA ASP A 158 -4.00 12.77 21.27
C ASP A 158 -5.26 12.69 20.39
N ASP A 159 -6.09 11.66 20.59
CA ASP A 159 -7.34 11.44 19.84
C ASP A 159 -8.30 12.63 19.94
N ASN A 160 -8.26 13.37 21.06
CA ASN A 160 -9.06 14.56 21.28
C ASN A 160 -8.44 15.85 20.70
N MET A 161 -7.24 15.79 20.14
CA MET A 161 -6.58 16.88 19.41
C MET A 161 -6.76 16.67 17.88
N ILE A 162 -6.22 15.59 17.36
CA ILE A 162 -6.41 15.12 15.97
C ILE A 162 -6.57 13.59 16.04
N PRO A 163 -7.76 13.05 15.76
CA PRO A 163 -8.05 11.64 16.01
C PRO A 163 -7.13 10.69 15.22
N ALA A 164 -6.31 9.94 15.95
CA ALA A 164 -5.37 8.96 15.37
C ALA A 164 -6.08 7.81 14.63
N ARG A 165 -7.37 7.56 14.93
CA ARG A 165 -8.22 6.57 14.25
C ARG A 165 -8.48 6.91 12.80
N ALA A 166 -8.35 8.20 12.42
CA ALA A 166 -8.51 8.69 11.07
C ALA A 166 -7.14 9.02 10.46
N LYS A 167 -6.94 8.63 9.20
CA LYS A 167 -5.71 8.93 8.48
C LYS A 167 -5.78 10.34 7.86
N ILE A 168 -5.68 11.36 8.73
CA ILE A 168 -5.84 12.78 8.39
C ILE A 168 -4.51 13.36 7.90
N SER A 169 -4.52 14.05 6.76
CA SER A 169 -3.30 14.62 6.17
C SER A 169 -2.61 15.65 7.08
N GLY A 170 -3.37 16.50 7.76
CA GLY A 170 -2.83 17.51 8.69
C GLY A 170 -2.09 16.90 9.90
N ALA A 171 -2.46 15.70 10.35
CA ALA A 171 -1.79 15.02 11.45
C ALA A 171 -0.34 14.62 11.12
N TYR A 172 -0.01 14.48 9.84
CA TYR A 172 1.32 14.03 9.39
C TYR A 172 2.43 15.05 9.59
N VAL A 173 2.10 16.30 9.91
CA VAL A 173 3.10 17.30 10.36
C VAL A 173 3.77 16.81 11.65
N ASN A 174 3.01 16.25 12.60
CA ASN A 174 3.54 15.67 13.83
C ASN A 174 4.51 14.51 13.53
N SER A 175 4.13 13.61 12.61
CA SER A 175 4.99 12.51 12.14
C SER A 175 6.26 13.03 11.45
N ALA A 176 6.16 14.09 10.64
CA ALA A 176 7.29 14.68 9.93
C ALA A 176 8.32 15.29 10.91
N PHE A 177 7.88 15.94 11.98
CA PHE A 177 8.78 16.43 13.04
C PHE A 177 9.54 15.30 13.71
N ALA A 178 8.85 14.24 14.13
CA ALA A 178 9.48 13.09 14.77
C ALA A 178 10.49 12.38 13.84
N LYS A 179 10.10 12.14 12.59
CA LYS A 179 10.98 11.53 11.58
C LYS A 179 12.21 12.38 11.29
N SER A 180 12.04 13.69 11.15
CA SER A 180 13.14 14.61 10.90
C SER A 180 14.13 14.64 12.05
N GLU A 181 13.65 14.61 13.31
CA GLU A 181 14.49 14.52 14.50
C GLU A 181 15.32 13.24 14.49
N ALA A 182 14.71 12.08 14.19
CA ALA A 182 15.43 10.81 14.10
C ALA A 182 16.53 10.85 13.03
N LEU A 183 16.21 11.35 11.84
CA LEU A 183 17.18 11.48 10.74
C LEU A 183 18.34 12.42 11.09
N MET A 184 18.08 13.55 11.77
CA MET A 184 19.11 14.48 12.23
C MET A 184 20.02 13.86 13.29
N ASN A 185 19.54 12.86 14.05
CA ASN A 185 20.31 12.10 15.01
C ASN A 185 20.96 10.82 14.44
N GLY A 186 20.94 10.67 13.10
CA GLY A 186 21.57 9.55 12.42
C GLY A 186 20.80 8.22 12.56
N CYS A 187 19.52 8.27 12.96
CA CYS A 187 18.63 7.13 13.01
C CYS A 187 17.76 7.06 11.74
N ASP A 188 17.20 5.88 11.46
CA ASP A 188 16.44 5.63 10.25
C ASP A 188 14.94 5.94 10.46
N GLU A 189 14.42 5.78 11.70
CA GLU A 189 13.01 5.98 12.03
C GLU A 189 12.82 6.48 13.47
N ALA A 190 11.66 7.12 13.73
CA ALA A 190 11.26 7.59 15.04
C ALA A 190 10.24 6.64 15.69
N ILE A 191 10.37 6.42 16.99
CA ILE A 191 9.33 5.86 17.86
C ILE A 191 8.71 7.01 18.64
N MET A 192 7.39 7.15 18.58
CA MET A 192 6.65 8.20 19.26
C MET A 192 6.01 7.66 20.54
N LEU A 193 6.01 8.48 21.59
CA LEU A 193 5.31 8.19 22.83
C LEU A 193 4.03 9.02 22.95
N THR A 194 3.05 8.53 23.70
CA THR A 194 1.87 9.31 24.14
C THR A 194 2.27 10.44 25.07
N ALA A 195 1.34 11.32 25.42
CA ALA A 195 1.57 12.38 26.41
C ALA A 195 1.98 11.82 27.77
N GLU A 196 1.45 10.66 28.17
CA GLU A 196 1.76 9.94 29.41
C GLU A 196 3.13 9.27 29.39
N GLY A 197 3.77 9.15 28.22
CA GLY A 197 5.10 8.56 28.08
C GLY A 197 5.11 7.08 27.68
N HIS A 198 3.95 6.51 27.34
CA HIS A 198 3.84 5.15 26.82
C HIS A 198 4.19 5.11 25.33
N VAL A 199 4.66 3.96 24.86
CA VAL A 199 4.93 3.73 23.43
C VAL A 199 3.61 3.77 22.65
N SER A 200 3.58 4.61 21.61
CA SER A 200 2.44 4.70 20.68
C SER A 200 2.74 3.91 19.40
N GLU A 201 3.42 4.52 18.47
CA GLU A 201 3.74 3.93 17.16
C GLU A 201 5.01 4.57 16.58
N GLY A 202 5.46 4.13 15.39
CA GLY A 202 6.47 4.84 14.61
C GLY A 202 5.95 6.17 14.06
N SER A 203 6.75 6.85 13.23
CA SER A 203 6.28 8.09 12.59
C SER A 203 5.11 7.85 11.62
N ALA A 204 5.06 6.68 10.97
CA ALA A 204 4.01 6.28 10.02
C ALA A 204 3.75 4.75 10.05
N GLU A 205 4.21 4.04 11.05
CA GLU A 205 4.16 2.59 11.23
C GLU A 205 3.67 2.22 12.63
N ASN A 206 2.98 1.08 12.76
CA ASN A 206 2.73 0.48 14.07
C ASN A 206 3.98 -0.26 14.56
N ILE A 207 4.08 -0.50 15.86
CA ILE A 207 5.22 -1.16 16.51
C ILE A 207 4.80 -2.47 17.18
N PHE A 208 5.67 -3.46 17.09
CA PHE A 208 5.59 -4.72 17.83
C PHE A 208 6.88 -5.00 18.57
N LEU A 209 6.74 -5.55 19.76
CA LEU A 209 7.81 -6.12 20.56
C LEU A 209 7.64 -7.62 20.66
N VAL A 210 8.73 -8.36 20.69
CA VAL A 210 8.76 -9.77 21.07
C VAL A 210 9.49 -9.88 22.39
N VAL A 211 8.87 -10.53 23.37
CA VAL A 211 9.44 -10.81 24.69
C VAL A 211 9.16 -12.29 25.02
N GLY A 212 10.20 -13.10 25.06
CA GLY A 212 10.05 -14.56 25.19
C GLY A 212 9.23 -15.14 24.03
N ASN A 213 8.07 -15.72 24.35
CA ASN A 213 7.15 -16.28 23.34
C ASN A 213 5.89 -15.44 23.15
N GLU A 214 5.90 -14.19 23.56
CA GLU A 214 4.80 -13.26 23.35
C GLU A 214 5.15 -12.16 22.36
N MET A 215 4.20 -11.82 21.51
CA MET A 215 4.23 -10.64 20.68
C MET A 215 3.33 -9.57 21.30
N ILE A 216 3.83 -8.35 21.46
CA ILE A 216 3.17 -7.27 22.18
C ILE A 216 3.07 -6.05 21.26
N THR A 217 1.93 -5.34 21.28
CA THR A 217 1.73 -4.11 20.51
C THR A 217 0.84 -3.14 21.29
N PRO A 218 1.02 -1.82 21.14
CA PRO A 218 0.14 -0.86 21.80
C PRO A 218 -1.33 -1.03 21.36
N PRO A 219 -2.29 -0.88 22.28
CA PRO A 219 -3.72 -0.90 21.95
C PRO A 219 -4.14 0.42 21.26
N PRO A 220 -5.31 0.46 20.62
CA PRO A 220 -5.83 1.69 19.99
C PRO A 220 -5.99 2.89 20.92
N SER A 221 -6.07 2.68 22.24
CA SER A 221 -6.10 3.75 23.24
C SER A 221 -4.79 4.53 23.35
N GLU A 222 -3.68 3.98 22.85
CA GLU A 222 -2.37 4.65 22.85
C GLU A 222 -2.17 5.54 21.60
N ASN A 223 -3.24 6.09 21.06
CA ASN A 223 -3.27 7.05 19.95
C ASN A 223 -2.62 6.52 18.66
N ILE A 224 -2.74 5.23 18.39
CA ILE A 224 -2.26 4.60 17.18
C ILE A 224 -3.30 4.61 16.06
N LEU A 225 -2.82 4.60 14.82
CA LEU A 225 -3.66 4.21 13.69
C LEU A 225 -3.81 2.67 13.71
N GLN A 226 -5.04 2.16 13.59
CA GLN A 226 -5.28 0.73 13.41
C GLN A 226 -4.82 0.29 12.02
N GLY A 227 -3.56 -0.16 11.93
CA GLY A 227 -2.89 -0.51 10.68
C GLY A 227 -3.43 -1.80 10.06
N ILE A 228 -3.61 -1.82 8.75
CA ILE A 228 -4.00 -3.04 8.02
C ILE A 228 -2.85 -4.05 8.01
N THR A 229 -1.61 -3.59 7.87
CA THR A 229 -0.44 -4.45 8.03
C THR A 229 -0.29 -4.95 9.47
N ARG A 230 -0.60 -4.12 10.48
CA ARG A 230 -0.67 -4.55 11.89
C ARG A 230 -1.63 -5.71 12.09
N ASP A 231 -2.84 -5.58 11.61
CA ASP A 231 -3.87 -6.61 11.68
C ASP A 231 -3.42 -7.91 10.96
N THR A 232 -2.85 -7.77 9.77
CA THR A 232 -2.27 -8.89 9.04
C THR A 232 -1.20 -9.62 9.85
N VAL A 233 -0.27 -8.89 10.45
CA VAL A 233 0.82 -9.47 11.25
C VAL A 233 0.30 -10.21 12.48
N MET A 234 -0.71 -9.68 13.17
CA MET A 234 -1.35 -10.37 14.31
C MET A 234 -1.99 -11.69 13.87
N GLU A 235 -2.64 -11.72 12.72
CA GLU A 235 -3.22 -12.94 12.17
C GLU A 235 -2.15 -13.96 11.75
N LEU A 236 -1.10 -13.52 11.07
CA LEU A 236 0.02 -14.38 10.65
C LEU A 236 0.78 -14.95 11.84
N ALA A 237 1.05 -14.15 12.86
CA ALA A 237 1.71 -14.63 14.09
C ALA A 237 0.91 -15.76 14.74
N ARG A 238 -0.42 -15.59 14.82
CA ARG A 238 -1.31 -16.61 15.41
C ARG A 238 -1.38 -17.88 14.55
N ARG A 239 -1.48 -17.76 13.22
CA ARG A 239 -1.71 -18.90 12.32
C ARG A 239 -0.45 -19.67 11.97
N GLU A 240 0.65 -18.95 11.74
CA GLU A 240 1.86 -19.52 11.15
C GLU A 240 3.00 -19.69 12.16
N LEU A 241 2.99 -18.92 13.26
CA LEU A 241 4.01 -18.99 14.29
C LEU A 241 3.47 -19.48 15.64
N GLU A 242 2.17 -19.75 15.73
CA GLU A 242 1.48 -20.14 16.98
C GLU A 242 1.73 -19.15 18.15
N MET A 243 1.98 -17.86 17.80
CA MET A 243 2.23 -16.78 18.73
C MET A 243 0.99 -15.94 18.95
N LEU A 244 0.64 -15.72 20.23
CA LEU A 244 -0.43 -14.79 20.58
C LEU A 244 0.12 -13.36 20.63
N THR A 245 -0.65 -12.43 20.08
CA THR A 245 -0.37 -11.00 20.23
C THR A 245 -1.18 -10.45 21.38
N ARG A 246 -0.50 -9.81 22.31
CA ARG A 246 -1.11 -9.08 23.41
C ARG A 246 -1.14 -7.59 23.10
N GLU A 247 -2.33 -7.00 23.07
CA GLU A 247 -2.51 -5.56 23.03
C GLU A 247 -2.48 -5.01 24.46
N ARG A 248 -1.45 -4.24 24.79
CA ARG A 248 -1.28 -3.61 26.10
C ARG A 248 -0.42 -2.36 26.03
N VAL A 249 -0.51 -1.53 27.05
CA VAL A 249 0.42 -0.41 27.27
C VAL A 249 1.86 -0.94 27.35
N ILE A 250 2.77 -0.18 26.77
CA ILE A 250 4.20 -0.48 26.72
C ILE A 250 4.94 0.73 27.26
N ASP A 251 5.75 0.52 28.31
CA ASP A 251 6.62 1.55 28.86
C ASP A 251 7.84 1.75 27.95
N ARG A 252 8.36 2.98 27.89
CA ARG A 252 9.54 3.30 27.07
C ARG A 252 10.70 2.34 27.29
N THR A 253 10.98 1.96 28.53
CA THR A 253 12.15 1.14 28.87
C THR A 253 12.02 -0.31 28.45
N GLU A 254 10.81 -0.80 28.16
CA GLU A 254 10.59 -2.13 27.59
C GLU A 254 11.19 -2.23 26.17
N LEU A 255 11.28 -1.11 25.44
CA LEU A 255 11.97 -1.09 24.15
C LEU A 255 13.44 -1.57 24.26
N TYR A 256 14.12 -1.26 25.37
CA TYR A 256 15.54 -1.59 25.53
C TYR A 256 15.80 -3.04 25.97
N THR A 257 14.75 -3.73 26.41
CA THR A 257 14.84 -5.10 26.96
C THR A 257 14.08 -6.13 26.13
N ALA A 258 13.43 -5.70 25.06
CA ALA A 258 12.76 -6.59 24.12
C ALA A 258 13.77 -7.51 23.40
N ASP A 259 13.37 -8.75 23.13
CA ASP A 259 14.19 -9.69 22.35
C ASP A 259 14.22 -9.30 20.87
N GLU A 260 13.08 -8.84 20.32
CA GLU A 260 12.96 -8.29 18.98
C GLU A 260 11.99 -7.11 18.97
N ILE A 261 12.22 -6.17 18.05
CA ILE A 261 11.27 -5.11 17.70
C ILE A 261 11.13 -5.06 16.18
N PHE A 262 9.93 -4.77 15.70
CA PHE A 262 9.71 -4.46 14.30
C PHE A 262 8.55 -3.47 14.11
N LEU A 263 8.65 -2.69 13.06
CA LEU A 263 7.62 -1.74 12.62
C LEU A 263 6.80 -2.34 11.49
N THR A 264 5.52 -1.94 11.38
CA THR A 264 4.62 -2.43 10.34
C THR A 264 3.81 -1.31 9.72
N GLY A 265 3.77 -1.28 8.39
CA GLY A 265 2.99 -0.29 7.65
C GLY A 265 2.94 -0.62 6.17
N THR A 266 2.05 -0.01 5.43
CA THR A 266 1.93 -0.28 3.98
C THR A 266 3.21 0.07 3.23
N GLY A 267 3.84 1.19 3.55
CA GLY A 267 5.11 1.61 2.96
C GLY A 267 6.28 0.76 3.44
N ALA A 268 6.39 0.62 4.76
CA ALA A 268 7.47 -0.11 5.42
C ALA A 268 7.30 -1.63 5.38
N GLN A 269 6.11 -2.16 5.03
CA GLN A 269 5.79 -3.59 5.13
C GLN A 269 6.02 -4.11 6.55
N ILE A 270 7.01 -4.98 6.76
CA ILE A 270 7.51 -5.40 8.05
C ILE A 270 8.99 -5.02 8.11
N ALA A 271 9.33 -4.11 9.00
CA ALA A 271 10.68 -3.55 9.11
C ALA A 271 11.29 -3.85 10.50
N PRO A 272 12.20 -4.82 10.60
CA PRO A 272 12.88 -5.13 11.85
C PRO A 272 13.68 -3.92 12.38
N VAL A 273 13.69 -3.74 13.71
CA VAL A 273 14.46 -2.72 14.42
C VAL A 273 15.59 -3.41 15.17
N VAL A 274 16.83 -2.99 14.93
CA VAL A 274 18.02 -3.59 15.52
C VAL A 274 18.66 -2.71 16.60
N GLU A 275 18.26 -1.44 16.67
CA GLU A 275 18.78 -0.46 17.61
C GLU A 275 17.68 0.56 17.99
N VAL A 276 17.60 0.92 19.28
CA VAL A 276 16.75 2.01 19.77
C VAL A 276 17.57 2.89 20.72
N ASP A 277 17.57 4.20 20.49
CA ASP A 277 18.34 5.18 21.30
C ASP A 277 19.81 4.74 21.52
N HIS A 278 20.46 4.31 20.43
CA HIS A 278 21.85 3.80 20.42
C HIS A 278 22.09 2.56 21.33
N ARG A 279 21.03 1.76 21.59
CA ARG A 279 21.10 0.48 22.29
C ARG A 279 20.68 -0.63 21.35
N SER A 280 21.51 -1.65 21.22
CA SER A 280 21.15 -2.85 20.44
C SER A 280 19.93 -3.55 21.03
N ILE A 281 19.01 -3.96 20.16
CA ILE A 281 17.86 -4.76 20.52
C ILE A 281 18.22 -6.24 20.32
N GLY A 282 17.97 -7.05 21.34
CA GLY A 282 18.38 -8.45 21.35
C GLY A 282 19.87 -8.60 21.04
N THR A 283 20.20 -9.23 19.92
CA THR A 283 21.58 -9.44 19.45
C THR A 283 22.08 -8.35 18.49
N GLY A 284 21.28 -7.31 18.23
CA GLY A 284 21.64 -6.23 17.30
C GLY A 284 21.50 -6.59 15.81
N VAL A 285 20.82 -7.70 15.51
CA VAL A 285 20.52 -8.14 14.16
C VAL A 285 19.03 -8.50 14.02
N VAL A 286 18.55 -8.67 12.79
CA VAL A 286 17.16 -9.06 12.52
C VAL A 286 16.82 -10.35 13.27
N GLY A 287 15.80 -10.29 14.12
CA GLY A 287 15.34 -11.41 14.90
C GLY A 287 14.57 -12.45 14.08
N LYS A 288 14.39 -13.63 14.69
CA LYS A 288 13.75 -14.77 14.00
C LYS A 288 12.27 -14.53 13.70
N VAL A 289 11.52 -13.94 14.63
CA VAL A 289 10.08 -13.71 14.49
C VAL A 289 9.85 -12.66 13.40
N GLY A 290 10.48 -11.49 13.53
CA GLY A 290 10.39 -10.42 12.53
C GLY A 290 10.83 -10.87 11.15
N GLY A 291 11.93 -11.61 11.04
CA GLY A 291 12.43 -12.16 9.78
C GLY A 291 11.49 -13.18 9.12
N SER A 292 10.90 -14.08 9.92
CA SER A 292 9.91 -15.05 9.42
C SER A 292 8.65 -14.37 8.92
N LEU A 293 8.11 -13.41 9.67
CA LEU A 293 6.93 -12.63 9.26
C LEU A 293 7.21 -11.81 7.99
N MET A 294 8.39 -11.21 7.88
CA MET A 294 8.79 -10.44 6.69
C MET A 294 8.83 -11.32 5.44
N SER A 295 9.43 -12.52 5.52
CA SER A 295 9.48 -13.47 4.41
C SER A 295 8.09 -13.94 4.01
N LEU A 296 7.29 -14.36 4.99
CA LEU A 296 5.92 -14.84 4.77
C LEU A 296 5.03 -13.75 4.15
N TYR A 297 5.08 -12.53 4.69
CA TYR A 297 4.35 -11.40 4.13
C TYR A 297 4.76 -11.13 2.67
N GLY A 298 6.05 -11.19 2.36
CA GLY A 298 6.58 -11.02 1.01
C GLY A 298 6.03 -12.04 0.00
N ASP A 299 5.83 -13.29 0.41
CA ASP A 299 5.22 -14.32 -0.42
C ASP A 299 3.71 -14.13 -0.58
N ILE A 300 3.02 -13.77 0.51
CA ILE A 300 1.57 -13.54 0.51
C ILE A 300 1.19 -12.41 -0.45
N VAL A 301 1.81 -11.25 -0.33
CA VAL A 301 1.44 -10.06 -1.13
C VAL A 301 1.71 -10.25 -2.63
N ARG A 302 2.54 -11.22 -2.99
CA ARG A 302 2.82 -11.62 -4.38
C ARG A 302 1.98 -12.81 -4.87
N GLY A 303 1.03 -13.28 -4.06
CA GLY A 303 0.13 -14.39 -4.41
C GLY A 303 0.81 -15.76 -4.50
N ARG A 304 1.90 -15.98 -3.74
CA ARG A 304 2.60 -17.28 -3.67
C ARG A 304 2.03 -18.23 -2.62
N ARG A 305 1.07 -17.74 -1.82
CA ARG A 305 0.42 -18.50 -0.75
C ARG A 305 -1.08 -18.55 -1.02
N GLU A 306 -1.57 -19.69 -1.48
CA GLU A 306 -2.97 -19.89 -1.93
C GLU A 306 -3.99 -19.63 -0.81
N GLU A 307 -3.67 -19.98 0.44
CA GLU A 307 -4.52 -19.79 1.61
C GLU A 307 -4.83 -18.32 1.93
N TYR A 308 -4.02 -17.37 1.41
CA TYR A 308 -4.14 -15.92 1.59
C TYR A 308 -4.58 -15.16 0.35
N MET A 309 -4.97 -15.85 -0.72
CA MET A 309 -5.44 -15.19 -1.95
C MET A 309 -6.67 -14.32 -1.74
N HIS A 310 -7.47 -14.58 -0.69
CA HIS A 310 -8.62 -13.75 -0.34
C HIS A 310 -8.25 -12.32 0.12
N TRP A 311 -7.00 -12.05 0.45
CA TRP A 311 -6.48 -10.70 0.74
C TRP A 311 -6.04 -9.94 -0.51
N LEU A 312 -6.04 -10.59 -1.67
CA LEU A 312 -5.47 -10.05 -2.90
C LEU A 312 -6.55 -9.76 -3.93
N THR A 313 -6.55 -8.53 -4.45
CA THR A 313 -7.37 -8.15 -5.59
C THR A 313 -6.52 -8.16 -6.85
N PRO A 314 -6.77 -9.07 -7.81
CA PRO A 314 -6.03 -9.11 -9.07
C PRO A 314 -6.42 -7.93 -9.96
N VAL A 315 -5.45 -7.33 -10.62
CA VAL A 315 -5.66 -6.18 -11.52
C VAL A 315 -5.92 -6.60 -12.95
N PHE A 316 -5.10 -7.50 -13.49
CA PHE A 316 -5.22 -7.94 -14.88
C PHE A 316 -6.21 -9.09 -15.00
N ASP A 317 -6.95 -9.13 -16.12
CA ASP A 317 -7.82 -10.25 -16.41
C ASP A 317 -6.99 -11.51 -16.66
N LYS A 318 -7.49 -12.66 -16.22
CA LYS A 318 -6.82 -13.92 -16.52
C LYS A 318 -6.73 -14.08 -18.03
N LYS A 319 -5.51 -14.15 -18.58
CA LYS A 319 -5.35 -14.61 -19.97
C LYS A 319 -6.02 -15.98 -20.10
N PRO A 320 -6.89 -16.21 -21.10
CA PRO A 320 -7.45 -17.54 -21.33
C PRO A 320 -6.27 -18.51 -21.49
N ALA A 321 -6.30 -19.63 -20.77
CA ALA A 321 -5.29 -20.67 -20.90
C ALA A 321 -5.13 -20.97 -22.39
N ALA A 322 -3.91 -20.88 -22.91
CA ALA A 322 -3.62 -21.25 -24.28
C ALA A 322 -4.16 -22.66 -24.49
N SER A 323 -5.18 -22.81 -25.34
CA SER A 323 -5.70 -24.10 -25.71
C SER A 323 -4.55 -24.85 -26.36
N ASN A 324 -4.01 -25.89 -25.71
CA ASN A 324 -3.11 -26.81 -26.32
C ASN A 324 -3.85 -27.43 -27.51
N GLY A 325 -3.63 -26.84 -28.68
CA GLY A 325 -4.08 -27.40 -29.94
C GLY A 325 -3.40 -28.77 -30.10
N SER A 326 -4.12 -29.80 -29.76
CA SER A 326 -3.75 -31.17 -30.17
C SER A 326 -3.78 -31.23 -31.68
N ASN A 327 -2.62 -31.09 -32.33
CA ASN A 327 -2.43 -31.47 -33.70
C ASN A 327 -2.61 -33.01 -33.82
N GLY A 328 -3.87 -33.38 -34.02
CA GLY A 328 -4.20 -34.72 -34.49
C GLY A 328 -3.74 -34.86 -35.93
N HIS A 329 -2.56 -35.44 -36.13
CA HIS A 329 -2.14 -35.98 -37.41
C HIS A 329 -3.08 -37.16 -37.77
N VAL A 330 -4.05 -36.92 -38.63
CA VAL A 330 -4.78 -37.96 -39.32
C VAL A 330 -3.96 -38.31 -40.55
N ALA A 331 -3.24 -39.43 -40.48
CA ALA A 331 -2.63 -40.09 -41.63
C ALA A 331 -3.74 -40.70 -42.50
N SER A 332 -4.01 -40.13 -43.67
CA SER A 332 -4.82 -40.78 -44.69
C SER A 332 -3.89 -41.56 -45.64
N ASN A 333 -3.97 -42.89 -45.54
CA ASN A 333 -3.43 -43.81 -46.52
C ASN A 333 -4.16 -43.64 -47.87
N GLY A 334 -3.35 -43.57 -48.95
CA GLY A 334 -3.82 -43.49 -50.30
C GLY A 334 -4.37 -44.81 -50.84
N LEU A 335 -5.22 -44.69 -51.82
CA LEU A 335 -5.38 -45.72 -52.90
C LEU A 335 -5.70 -45.05 -54.22
N ASN A 336 -5.01 -45.50 -55.23
CA ASN A 336 -5.01 -45.20 -56.64
C ASN A 336 -6.37 -45.29 -57.37
N GLY A 337 -6.51 -44.47 -58.42
CA GLY A 337 -7.55 -44.72 -59.46
C GLY A 337 -7.53 -43.66 -60.56
N SER A 338 -7.00 -44.06 -61.67
CA SER A 338 -6.70 -43.46 -62.99
C SER A 338 -7.88 -42.89 -63.79
N ASN A 339 -7.51 -42.06 -64.81
CA ASN A 339 -8.16 -41.73 -66.09
C ASN A 339 -9.17 -40.52 -66.04
N GLY A 340 -8.90 -39.48 -66.85
CA GLY A 340 -8.90 -39.38 -68.24
C GLY A 340 -9.43 -38.04 -68.70
N ALA A 341 -8.68 -37.40 -69.57
CA ALA A 341 -9.08 -36.63 -70.75
C ALA A 341 -9.77 -35.24 -70.66
N LYS A 342 -9.02 -34.23 -71.12
CA LYS A 342 -9.30 -33.27 -72.21
C LYS A 342 -10.62 -32.42 -72.10
N THR A 343 -10.60 -31.11 -72.20
CA THR A 343 -10.27 -30.19 -73.30
C THR A 343 -10.71 -28.76 -72.99
N LYS A 344 -9.82 -27.82 -73.37
CA LYS A 344 -10.03 -26.55 -74.09
C LYS A 344 -10.86 -25.38 -73.53
N ARG A 345 -10.10 -24.28 -73.44
CA ARG A 345 -10.32 -22.95 -74.11
C ARG A 345 -11.45 -22.03 -73.65
N GLY A 346 -10.98 -20.82 -73.44
CA GLY A 346 -11.60 -19.55 -73.85
C GLY A 346 -11.45 -18.49 -72.77
N LYS A 347 -10.50 -17.66 -72.84
CA LYS A 347 -10.34 -16.32 -73.43
C LYS A 347 -11.42 -15.31 -73.02
N GLN A 348 -10.87 -14.28 -72.44
CA GLN A 348 -11.05 -12.83 -72.72
C GLN A 348 -12.08 -12.10 -71.89
N THR A 349 -11.55 -11.10 -71.23
CA THR A 349 -11.44 -9.65 -71.43
C THR A 349 -12.53 -8.84 -70.76
N THR A 350 -12.03 -7.90 -70.02
CA THR A 350 -12.05 -6.44 -70.05
C THR A 350 -13.21 -5.74 -69.32
N GLU A 351 -12.71 -4.84 -68.48
CA GLU A 351 -13.13 -3.45 -68.23
C GLU A 351 -14.57 -3.17 -67.80
N ALA A 352 -14.73 -2.62 -66.63
CA ALA A 352 -14.83 -1.17 -66.41
C ALA A 352 -14.67 -0.88 -64.92
#